data_050b9cb1831759f13b738ac3bc570c22
#
_entry.id   050b9cb1831759f13b738ac3bc570c22
#
_cell.length_a   1.000
_cell.length_b   1.000
_cell.length_c   1.000
_cell.angle_alpha   90.00
_cell.angle_beta   90.00
_cell.angle_gamma   90.00
#
_symmetry.space_group_name_H-M   'P 1'
#
loop_
_entity.id
_entity.type
_entity.pdbx_description
1 polymer ?
#
loop_
_entity_poly.entity_id
_entity_poly.type
_entity_poly.pdbx_seq_one_letter_code
_entity_poly.pdbx_strand_id
1 'polypeptide(L)'
;MTAKKKFNFKAPLEVFAKSIVQPMMYLSVAGILLIVGIILTNKTICALVHVLGSGPFQLVGAVVYQSLMFIINNLSILFCVGIAGAMAKKNKGHASLIALMSFFLFLQANNIVLNATGSLADASGMLGLTGTGQATVMGIQVLDTGVFGGIILGCITGAVFNKYSNKQFPIALSMFSGVRFPFLIMIIISWIMGAGFCIVWPPVQGAISSVAGIIKESGNIGLFIYGMLNKLLVPTGLHHLIYTPFQFSDVGGTLTLGDQVIAGAYPIRVAEMAMTGQPFSDSTYFNSYTFNNLWPYIGIGLAFIVTAYKGNKDKTKAVIIPLIITAVLSCVTEPMDFLFVFAAPVLFVVHSVLSGIFLVLLKVLSVPASTAGGIINIVVSNLVLGVDKTNWPVMLVLGVVNAALYFFLFTFLIKKLNLHTPGREEESELAESVAEGEAAASVAVKQGAVAAAPAEGVDAGIADLVAGLGGKENIEELENCFTRLRVNVKNPDLINEDLINHVPNSGINRNGNNIQIIFGMKVAEMRDKVENAIEKEQ
;
A
#
# COMPACT_ATOMS: atom_id res chain seq x y z
N MET A 1 -33.46 -20.13 -27.10
CA MET A 1 -32.02 -19.84 -27.29
C MET A 1 -31.57 -18.88 -26.19
N THR A 2 -31.01 -19.38 -25.13
CA THR A 2 -30.53 -18.57 -23.99
C THR A 2 -29.17 -17.96 -24.35
N ALA A 3 -29.11 -16.64 -24.49
CA ALA A 3 -27.89 -15.92 -24.72
C ALA A 3 -26.91 -16.15 -23.55
N LYS A 4 -25.79 -16.83 -23.81
CA LYS A 4 -24.68 -16.95 -22.86
C LYS A 4 -24.17 -15.54 -22.53
N LYS A 5 -24.46 -15.04 -21.32
CA LYS A 5 -23.83 -13.83 -20.78
C LYS A 5 -22.30 -14.04 -20.83
N LYS A 6 -21.62 -13.35 -21.74
CA LYS A 6 -20.16 -13.26 -21.75
C LYS A 6 -19.75 -12.67 -20.40
N PHE A 7 -19.01 -13.44 -19.62
CA PHE A 7 -18.47 -13.01 -18.34
C PHE A 7 -17.45 -11.88 -18.65
N ASN A 8 -17.82 -10.65 -18.35
CA ASN A 8 -16.95 -9.50 -18.58
C ASN A 8 -15.96 -9.41 -17.41
N PHE A 9 -14.75 -9.89 -17.61
CA PHE A 9 -13.68 -9.92 -16.61
C PHE A 9 -13.15 -8.51 -16.26
N LYS A 10 -13.38 -7.51 -17.11
CA LYS A 10 -12.84 -6.15 -16.92
C LYS A 10 -13.50 -5.42 -15.74
N ALA A 11 -14.81 -5.43 -15.62
CA ALA A 11 -15.52 -4.70 -14.57
C ALA A 11 -15.17 -5.18 -13.13
N PRO A 12 -15.10 -6.51 -12.81
CA PRO A 12 -14.62 -6.95 -11.51
C PRO A 12 -13.17 -6.57 -11.22
N LEU A 13 -12.30 -6.58 -12.24
CA LEU A 13 -10.89 -6.22 -12.11
C LEU A 13 -10.69 -4.72 -11.82
N GLU A 14 -11.48 -3.87 -12.47
CA GLU A 14 -11.47 -2.42 -12.22
C GLU A 14 -11.95 -2.10 -10.79
N VAL A 15 -13.03 -2.72 -10.32
CA VAL A 15 -13.51 -2.57 -8.94
C VAL A 15 -12.45 -3.05 -7.95
N PHE A 16 -11.80 -4.17 -8.23
CA PHE A 16 -10.72 -4.70 -7.41
C PHE A 16 -9.52 -3.75 -7.36
N ALA A 17 -9.05 -3.25 -8.52
CA ALA A 17 -7.95 -2.31 -8.59
C ALA A 17 -8.26 -1.01 -7.82
N LYS A 18 -9.46 -0.44 -8.00
CA LYS A 18 -9.91 0.73 -7.23
C LYS A 18 -9.99 0.46 -5.73
N SER A 19 -10.37 -0.74 -5.32
CA SER A 19 -10.50 -1.11 -3.91
C SER A 19 -9.15 -1.23 -3.20
N ILE A 20 -8.10 -1.60 -3.91
CA ILE A 20 -6.73 -1.69 -3.37
C ILE A 20 -6.13 -0.29 -3.14
N VAL A 21 -6.48 0.70 -3.94
CA VAL A 21 -5.94 2.07 -3.82
C VAL A 21 -6.33 2.70 -2.47
N GLN A 22 -7.51 2.41 -1.95
CA GLN A 22 -8.02 3.07 -0.73
C GLN A 22 -7.14 2.86 0.52
N PRO A 23 -6.70 1.63 0.90
CA PRO A 23 -5.78 1.45 2.03
C PRO A 23 -4.43 2.13 1.84
N MET A 24 -4.00 2.28 0.58
CA MET A 24 -2.66 2.74 0.24
C MET A 24 -2.44 4.22 0.40
N MET A 25 -3.49 5.02 0.28
CA MET A 25 -3.41 6.46 0.51
C MET A 25 -2.94 6.79 1.92
N TYR A 26 -3.42 6.02 2.90
CA TYR A 26 -3.02 6.19 4.30
C TYR A 26 -1.56 5.80 4.54
N LEU A 27 -1.03 4.84 3.77
CA LEU A 27 0.37 4.42 3.85
C LEU A 27 1.34 5.51 3.42
N SER A 28 0.97 6.35 2.46
CA SER A 28 1.79 7.49 2.04
C SER A 28 1.98 8.49 3.17
N VAL A 29 0.92 8.78 3.94
CA VAL A 29 0.99 9.65 5.13
C VAL A 29 1.83 9.00 6.23
N ALA A 30 1.58 7.72 6.50
CA ALA A 30 2.36 6.97 7.48
C ALA A 30 3.86 6.95 7.12
N GLY A 31 4.20 6.75 5.84
CA GLY A 31 5.58 6.79 5.33
C GLY A 31 6.29 8.11 5.58
N ILE A 32 5.61 9.25 5.34
CA ILE A 32 6.18 10.58 5.61
C ILE A 32 6.44 10.77 7.11
N LEU A 33 5.48 10.44 7.95
CA LEU A 33 5.64 10.57 9.41
C LEU A 33 6.68 9.59 9.97
N LEU A 34 6.85 8.42 9.35
CA LEU A 34 7.86 7.44 9.72
C LEU A 34 9.28 8.02 9.64
N ILE A 35 9.53 8.96 8.71
CA ILE A 35 10.80 9.66 8.57
C ILE A 35 11.18 10.37 9.88
N VAL A 36 10.23 11.03 10.52
CA VAL A 36 10.46 11.70 11.80
C VAL A 36 10.86 10.68 12.87
N GLY A 37 10.15 9.56 12.94
CA GLY A 37 10.50 8.47 13.85
C GLY A 37 11.90 7.91 13.60
N ILE A 38 12.27 7.70 12.33
CA ILE A 38 13.61 7.23 11.94
C ILE A 38 14.70 8.23 12.35
N ILE A 39 14.52 9.51 12.06
CA ILE A 39 15.50 10.55 12.44
C ILE A 39 15.72 10.57 13.95
N LEU A 40 14.65 10.52 14.73
CA LEU A 40 14.72 10.59 16.18
C LEU A 40 15.28 9.31 16.84
N THR A 41 15.18 8.16 16.18
CA THR A 41 15.68 6.87 16.71
C THR A 41 17.01 6.42 16.11
N ASN A 42 17.51 7.11 15.07
CA ASN A 42 18.75 6.73 14.42
C ASN A 42 19.97 7.06 15.29
N LYS A 43 20.69 6.04 15.73
CA LYS A 43 21.84 6.16 16.62
C LYS A 43 22.92 7.11 16.09
N THR A 44 23.15 7.13 14.78
CA THR A 44 24.19 7.98 14.17
C THR A 44 23.79 9.44 14.19
N ILE A 45 22.53 9.76 13.87
CA ILE A 45 22.02 11.14 13.94
C ILE A 45 22.03 11.62 15.39
N CYS A 46 21.62 10.79 16.33
CA CYS A 46 21.64 11.10 17.75
C CYS A 46 23.06 11.31 18.30
N ALA A 47 24.06 10.62 17.76
CA ALA A 47 25.47 10.85 18.10
C ALA A 47 25.99 12.18 17.55
N LEU A 48 25.54 12.61 16.36
CA LEU A 48 25.88 13.89 15.76
C LEU A 48 25.15 15.06 16.43
N VAL A 49 23.88 14.86 16.77
CA VAL A 49 23.02 15.86 17.40
C VAL A 49 22.59 15.37 18.78
N HIS A 50 23.44 15.61 19.76
CA HIS A 50 23.31 15.08 21.14
C HIS A 50 21.95 15.32 21.79
N VAL A 51 21.26 16.45 21.45
CA VAL A 51 19.92 16.77 21.97
C VAL A 51 18.91 15.70 21.54
N LEU A 52 19.00 15.17 20.31
CA LEU A 52 18.10 14.12 19.82
C LEU A 52 18.35 12.76 20.52
N GLY A 53 19.53 12.57 21.09
CA GLY A 53 19.86 11.38 21.90
C GLY A 53 19.27 11.41 23.31
N SER A 54 18.65 12.53 23.75
CA SER A 54 18.04 12.62 25.07
C SER A 54 16.75 11.80 25.18
N GLY A 55 16.44 11.32 26.40
CA GLY A 55 15.33 10.40 26.67
C GLY A 55 13.98 10.83 26.09
N PRO A 56 13.54 12.10 26.23
CA PRO A 56 12.27 12.54 25.68
C PRO A 56 12.16 12.43 24.15
N PHE A 57 13.22 12.81 23.41
CA PHE A 57 13.24 12.71 21.95
C PHE A 57 13.28 11.26 21.47
N GLN A 58 14.05 10.41 22.18
CA GLN A 58 14.09 8.97 21.90
C GLN A 58 12.73 8.31 22.13
N LEU A 59 12.02 8.69 23.21
CA LEU A 59 10.67 8.19 23.48
C LEU A 59 9.69 8.60 22.37
N VAL A 60 9.66 9.87 21.98
CA VAL A 60 8.82 10.37 20.90
C VAL A 60 9.15 9.66 19.58
N GLY A 61 10.43 9.54 19.25
CA GLY A 61 10.89 8.82 18.07
C GLY A 61 10.45 7.36 18.07
N ALA A 62 10.58 6.67 19.19
CA ALA A 62 10.15 5.28 19.34
C ALA A 62 8.63 5.13 19.18
N VAL A 63 7.84 6.03 19.79
CA VAL A 63 6.37 6.03 19.65
C VAL A 63 5.99 6.23 18.18
N VAL A 64 6.54 7.22 17.49
CA VAL A 64 6.25 7.49 16.09
C VAL A 64 6.67 6.32 15.21
N TYR A 65 7.92 5.85 15.36
CA TYR A 65 8.45 4.77 14.55
C TYR A 65 7.69 3.45 14.73
N GLN A 66 7.55 3.00 15.98
CA GLN A 66 6.96 1.69 16.28
C GLN A 66 5.46 1.65 15.97
N SER A 67 4.70 2.71 16.26
CA SER A 67 3.27 2.75 15.97
C SER A 67 2.99 2.75 14.46
N LEU A 68 3.76 3.48 13.67
CA LEU A 68 3.61 3.50 12.22
C LEU A 68 4.10 2.20 11.57
N MET A 69 5.21 1.64 12.07
CA MET A 69 5.67 0.31 11.63
C MET A 69 4.67 -0.79 11.98
N PHE A 70 3.94 -0.66 13.10
CA PHE A 70 2.87 -1.61 13.43
C PHE A 70 1.77 -1.61 12.36
N ILE A 71 1.39 -0.44 11.81
CA ILE A 71 0.45 -0.34 10.70
C ILE A 71 1.01 -1.06 9.46
N ILE A 72 2.26 -0.77 9.09
CA ILE A 72 2.92 -1.37 7.92
C ILE A 72 3.07 -2.90 8.08
N ASN A 73 3.43 -3.37 9.26
CA ASN A 73 3.56 -4.81 9.52
C ASN A 73 2.22 -5.56 9.54
N ASN A 74 1.10 -4.84 9.65
CA ASN A 74 -0.25 -5.41 9.66
C ASN A 74 -1.09 -4.99 8.43
N LEU A 75 -0.46 -4.79 7.28
CA LEU A 75 -1.14 -4.39 6.03
C LEU A 75 -2.26 -5.34 5.63
N SER A 76 -2.13 -6.61 5.92
CA SER A 76 -3.11 -7.64 5.58
C SER A 76 -4.53 -7.30 6.07
N ILE A 77 -4.66 -6.79 7.31
CA ILE A 77 -5.95 -6.37 7.86
C ILE A 77 -6.48 -5.11 7.18
N LEU A 78 -5.59 -4.15 6.86
CA LEU A 78 -5.98 -2.91 6.17
C LEU A 78 -6.53 -3.21 4.78
N PHE A 79 -5.88 -4.11 4.03
CA PHE A 79 -6.39 -4.56 2.74
C PHE A 79 -7.73 -5.29 2.88
N CYS A 80 -7.87 -6.18 3.85
CA CYS A 80 -9.12 -6.90 4.08
C CYS A 80 -10.30 -5.93 4.30
N VAL A 81 -10.14 -5.00 5.23
CA VAL A 81 -11.16 -4.02 5.63
C VAL A 81 -11.44 -3.02 4.50
N GLY A 82 -10.39 -2.48 3.89
CA GLY A 82 -10.50 -1.49 2.81
C GLY A 82 -11.15 -2.05 1.56
N ILE A 83 -10.75 -3.25 1.11
CA ILE A 83 -11.30 -3.90 -0.07
C ILE A 83 -12.79 -4.22 0.13
N ALA A 84 -13.15 -4.79 1.28
CA ALA A 84 -14.55 -5.12 1.56
C ALA A 84 -15.44 -3.87 1.55
N GLY A 85 -14.99 -2.77 2.19
CA GLY A 85 -15.70 -1.49 2.19
C GLY A 85 -15.81 -0.86 0.81
N ALA A 86 -14.72 -0.89 0.03
CA ALA A 86 -14.72 -0.34 -1.33
C ALA A 86 -15.58 -1.16 -2.31
N MET A 87 -15.59 -2.49 -2.17
CA MET A 87 -16.44 -3.38 -2.98
C MET A 87 -17.92 -3.30 -2.64
N ALA A 88 -18.27 -2.88 -1.42
CA ALA A 88 -19.65 -2.80 -0.97
C ALA A 88 -20.40 -1.70 -1.72
N LYS A 89 -21.54 -2.06 -2.34
CA LYS A 89 -22.41 -1.12 -3.09
C LYS A 89 -23.17 -0.16 -2.18
N LYS A 90 -23.58 -0.63 -0.99
CA LYS A 90 -24.30 0.13 0.06
C LYS A 90 -23.76 -0.26 1.43
N ASN A 91 -23.97 0.59 2.42
CA ASN A 91 -23.58 0.32 3.80
C ASN A 91 -22.09 -0.08 3.94
N LYS A 92 -21.18 0.67 3.29
CA LYS A 92 -19.73 0.41 3.22
C LYS A 92 -19.10 0.18 4.59
N GLY A 93 -19.49 0.99 5.60
CA GLY A 93 -19.02 0.83 6.98
C GLY A 93 -19.36 -0.52 7.61
N HIS A 94 -20.56 -1.07 7.34
CA HIS A 94 -20.92 -2.41 7.81
C HIS A 94 -20.09 -3.51 7.13
N ALA A 95 -19.82 -3.39 5.83
CA ALA A 95 -18.96 -4.34 5.13
C ALA A 95 -17.53 -4.32 5.67
N SER A 96 -16.97 -3.15 5.94
CA SER A 96 -15.66 -2.97 6.55
C SER A 96 -15.60 -3.58 7.97
N LEU A 97 -16.63 -3.36 8.79
CA LEU A 97 -16.70 -3.93 10.13
C LEU A 97 -16.80 -5.47 10.10
N ILE A 98 -17.59 -6.02 9.18
CA ILE A 98 -17.68 -7.47 8.99
C ILE A 98 -16.32 -8.03 8.55
N ALA A 99 -15.62 -7.37 7.64
CA ALA A 99 -14.29 -7.78 7.20
C ALA A 99 -13.27 -7.79 8.35
N LEU A 100 -13.30 -6.78 9.22
CA LEU A 100 -12.46 -6.71 10.40
C LEU A 100 -12.71 -7.91 11.34
N MET A 101 -13.96 -8.18 11.66
CA MET A 101 -14.33 -9.31 12.52
C MET A 101 -13.97 -10.65 11.84
N SER A 102 -14.21 -10.78 10.53
CA SER A 102 -13.86 -11.96 9.76
C SER A 102 -12.36 -12.22 9.75
N PHE A 103 -11.56 -11.16 9.69
CA PHE A 103 -10.10 -11.27 9.71
C PHE A 103 -9.60 -11.81 11.06
N PHE A 104 -10.16 -11.35 12.17
CA PHE A 104 -9.83 -11.89 13.50
C PHE A 104 -10.20 -13.38 13.62
N LEU A 105 -11.37 -13.77 13.11
CA LEU A 105 -11.78 -15.17 13.09
C LEU A 105 -10.85 -16.03 12.23
N PHE A 106 -10.42 -15.51 11.08
CA PHE A 106 -9.45 -16.17 10.20
C PHE A 106 -8.10 -16.37 10.89
N LEU A 107 -7.53 -15.34 11.52
CA LEU A 107 -6.26 -15.44 12.25
C LEU A 107 -6.35 -16.47 13.38
N GLN A 108 -7.42 -16.38 14.19
CA GLN A 108 -7.58 -17.26 15.34
C GLN A 108 -7.80 -18.71 14.92
N ALA A 109 -8.59 -18.97 13.86
CA ALA A 109 -8.77 -20.31 13.32
C ALA A 109 -7.45 -20.90 12.79
N ASN A 110 -6.64 -20.10 12.10
CA ASN A 110 -5.32 -20.51 11.62
C ASN A 110 -4.40 -20.88 12.79
N ASN A 111 -4.29 -20.02 13.79
CA ASN A 111 -3.48 -20.26 14.99
C ASN A 111 -3.90 -21.53 15.74
N ILE A 112 -5.22 -21.72 15.96
CA ILE A 112 -5.76 -22.90 16.67
C ILE A 112 -5.37 -24.19 15.93
N VAL A 113 -5.49 -24.22 14.60
CA VAL A 113 -5.15 -25.40 13.79
C VAL A 113 -3.64 -25.65 13.84
N LEU A 114 -2.80 -24.62 13.70
CA LEU A 114 -1.34 -24.74 13.82
C LEU A 114 -0.94 -25.30 15.19
N ASN A 115 -1.57 -24.81 16.26
CA ASN A 115 -1.33 -25.32 17.61
C ASN A 115 -1.78 -26.77 17.78
N ALA A 116 -2.99 -27.10 17.33
CA ALA A 116 -3.56 -28.44 17.45
C ALA A 116 -2.77 -29.50 16.63
N THR A 117 -2.14 -29.08 15.52
CA THR A 117 -1.29 -29.94 14.68
C THR A 117 0.17 -29.99 15.15
N GLY A 118 0.53 -29.25 16.20
CA GLY A 118 1.92 -29.13 16.65
C GLY A 118 2.84 -28.43 15.65
N SER A 119 2.27 -27.64 14.75
CA SER A 119 2.99 -26.96 13.66
C SER A 119 3.39 -25.50 14.00
N LEU A 120 3.11 -25.03 15.22
CA LEU A 120 3.57 -23.71 15.65
C LEU A 120 5.10 -23.73 15.73
N ALA A 121 5.73 -22.77 15.05
CA ALA A 121 7.18 -22.56 15.12
C ALA A 121 7.58 -21.95 16.44
N ASP A 122 8.74 -22.34 16.93
CA ASP A 122 9.35 -21.73 18.13
C ASP A 122 9.92 -20.35 17.78
N ALA A 123 9.42 -19.32 18.48
CA ALA A 123 9.88 -17.94 18.33
C ALA A 123 11.05 -17.59 19.27
N SER A 124 11.58 -18.56 20.02
CA SER A 124 12.65 -18.38 21.02
C SER A 124 14.00 -18.24 20.35
N GLY A 125 14.31 -17.16 19.76
CA GLY A 125 15.62 -16.92 19.16
C GLY A 125 15.80 -15.48 18.72
N MET A 126 17.00 -15.10 18.35
CA MET A 126 17.30 -13.74 17.86
C MET A 126 16.50 -13.38 16.61
N LEU A 127 16.07 -14.37 15.81
CA LEU A 127 15.33 -14.20 14.56
C LEU A 127 13.81 -14.30 14.74
N GLY A 128 13.32 -14.68 15.93
CA GLY A 128 11.90 -14.90 16.18
C GLY A 128 11.30 -15.90 15.19
N LEU A 129 10.24 -15.51 14.50
CA LEU A 129 9.59 -16.33 13.47
C LEU A 129 10.17 -16.20 12.07
N THR A 130 11.23 -15.40 11.89
CA THR A 130 11.83 -15.15 10.57
C THR A 130 12.37 -16.45 9.96
N GLY A 131 11.95 -16.75 8.71
CA GLY A 131 12.37 -17.98 8.01
C GLY A 131 11.53 -19.23 8.30
N THR A 132 10.63 -19.19 9.28
CA THR A 132 9.78 -20.35 9.64
C THR A 132 8.54 -20.50 8.74
N GLY A 133 8.26 -19.52 7.88
CA GLY A 133 7.00 -19.46 7.12
C GLY A 133 5.80 -19.02 7.96
N GLN A 134 6.04 -18.56 9.19
CA GLN A 134 5.03 -18.01 10.08
C GLN A 134 5.36 -16.56 10.44
N ALA A 135 4.33 -15.80 10.81
CA ALA A 135 4.45 -14.40 11.22
C ALA A 135 3.50 -14.10 12.38
N THR A 136 3.79 -13.04 13.11
CA THR A 136 2.87 -12.51 14.12
C THR A 136 2.04 -11.39 13.50
N VAL A 137 0.74 -11.60 13.35
CA VAL A 137 -0.22 -10.62 12.84
C VAL A 137 -1.17 -10.25 13.98
N MET A 138 -1.25 -8.96 14.32
CA MET A 138 -2.06 -8.47 15.45
C MET A 138 -1.80 -9.22 16.78
N GLY A 139 -0.57 -9.65 17.00
CA GLY A 139 -0.20 -10.42 18.21
C GLY A 139 -0.51 -11.92 18.14
N ILE A 140 -1.08 -12.43 17.06
CA ILE A 140 -1.44 -13.84 16.86
C ILE A 140 -0.43 -14.46 15.89
N GLN A 141 0.19 -15.57 16.27
CA GLN A 141 1.09 -16.33 15.40
C GLN A 141 0.29 -17.14 14.38
N VAL A 142 0.55 -16.94 13.11
CA VAL A 142 -0.17 -17.53 11.98
C VAL A 142 0.80 -17.86 10.84
N LEU A 143 0.34 -18.59 9.83
CA LEU A 143 1.09 -18.72 8.58
C LEU A 143 1.30 -17.34 7.93
N ASP A 144 2.52 -17.07 7.48
CA ASP A 144 2.83 -15.84 6.76
C ASP A 144 2.25 -15.92 5.34
N THR A 145 1.10 -15.29 5.17
CA THR A 145 0.42 -15.13 3.88
C THR A 145 0.64 -13.75 3.27
N GLY A 146 1.48 -12.91 3.90
CA GLY A 146 1.62 -11.52 3.54
C GLY A 146 0.27 -10.80 3.52
N VAL A 147 0.07 -9.90 2.57
CA VAL A 147 -1.22 -9.21 2.37
C VAL A 147 -2.25 -10.07 1.63
N PHE A 148 -1.83 -11.20 1.04
CA PHE A 148 -2.66 -12.01 0.15
C PHE A 148 -3.87 -12.62 0.87
N GLY A 149 -3.68 -13.13 2.10
CA GLY A 149 -4.78 -13.62 2.93
C GLY A 149 -5.85 -12.57 3.20
N GLY A 150 -5.41 -11.34 3.50
CA GLY A 150 -6.31 -10.19 3.71
C GLY A 150 -7.06 -9.77 2.44
N ILE A 151 -6.37 -9.73 1.30
CA ILE A 151 -6.99 -9.42 0.01
C ILE A 151 -8.09 -10.42 -0.34
N ILE A 152 -7.81 -11.72 -0.26
CA ILE A 152 -8.80 -12.77 -0.57
C ILE A 152 -10.00 -12.65 0.36
N LEU A 153 -9.77 -12.54 1.67
CA LEU A 153 -10.84 -12.46 2.64
C LEU A 153 -11.69 -11.20 2.45
N GLY A 154 -11.05 -10.06 2.14
CA GLY A 154 -11.72 -8.81 1.83
C GLY A 154 -12.62 -8.90 0.59
N CYS A 155 -12.12 -9.50 -0.49
CA CYS A 155 -12.90 -9.75 -1.71
C CYS A 155 -14.11 -10.64 -1.44
N ILE A 156 -13.91 -11.73 -0.69
CA ILE A 156 -15.01 -12.65 -0.34
C ILE A 156 -16.04 -11.92 0.53
N THR A 157 -15.58 -11.15 1.53
CA THR A 157 -16.48 -10.37 2.39
C THR A 157 -17.31 -9.39 1.59
N GLY A 158 -16.70 -8.61 0.69
CA GLY A 158 -17.40 -7.66 -0.18
C GLY A 158 -18.43 -8.34 -1.08
N ALA A 159 -18.09 -9.49 -1.67
CA ALA A 159 -19.00 -10.27 -2.52
C ALA A 159 -20.18 -10.85 -1.72
N VAL A 160 -19.91 -11.45 -0.55
CA VAL A 160 -20.94 -11.98 0.36
C VAL A 160 -21.86 -10.87 0.85
N PHE A 161 -21.29 -9.73 1.22
CA PHE A 161 -22.04 -8.58 1.69
C PHE A 161 -23.00 -8.06 0.61
N ASN A 162 -22.52 -7.83 -0.59
CA ASN A 162 -23.35 -7.37 -1.72
C ASN A 162 -24.48 -8.33 -2.05
N LYS A 163 -24.25 -9.64 -1.90
CA LYS A 163 -25.25 -10.66 -2.24
C LYS A 163 -26.32 -10.86 -1.16
N TYR A 164 -25.96 -10.70 0.09
CA TYR A 164 -26.80 -11.16 1.20
C TYR A 164 -27.26 -10.05 2.17
N SER A 165 -26.74 -8.82 2.09
CA SER A 165 -27.05 -7.72 3.02
C SER A 165 -28.52 -7.25 3.01
N ASN A 166 -29.28 -7.57 1.96
CA ASN A 166 -30.69 -7.20 1.85
C ASN A 166 -31.66 -8.35 2.20
N LYS A 167 -31.13 -9.52 2.63
CA LYS A 167 -31.96 -10.68 2.99
C LYS A 167 -32.74 -10.42 4.26
N GLN A 168 -34.06 -10.63 4.19
CA GLN A 168 -34.98 -10.54 5.35
C GLN A 168 -35.40 -11.95 5.76
N PHE A 169 -35.58 -12.17 7.05
CA PHE A 169 -36.04 -13.42 7.65
C PHE A 169 -37.36 -13.23 8.39
N PRO A 170 -38.14 -14.30 8.63
CA PRO A 170 -39.32 -14.26 9.49
C PRO A 170 -39.01 -13.67 10.87
N ILE A 171 -40.04 -13.17 11.57
CA ILE A 171 -39.93 -12.45 12.85
C ILE A 171 -39.05 -13.20 13.86
N ALA A 172 -39.18 -14.52 13.98
CA ALA A 172 -38.39 -15.35 14.90
C ALA A 172 -36.86 -15.32 14.61
N LEU A 173 -36.45 -15.01 13.39
CA LEU A 173 -35.04 -14.93 12.97
C LEU A 173 -34.64 -13.53 12.52
N SER A 174 -35.49 -12.51 12.80
CA SER A 174 -35.31 -11.15 12.33
C SER A 174 -33.99 -10.52 12.79
N MET A 175 -33.44 -10.95 13.95
CA MET A 175 -32.14 -10.48 14.42
C MET A 175 -30.97 -10.80 13.47
N PHE A 176 -31.13 -11.79 12.58
CA PHE A 176 -30.13 -12.14 11.56
C PHE A 176 -30.40 -11.47 10.21
N SER A 177 -31.46 -10.65 10.09
CA SER A 177 -31.84 -10.00 8.85
C SER A 177 -30.90 -8.87 8.46
N GLY A 178 -30.91 -8.52 7.15
CA GLY A 178 -30.21 -7.37 6.62
C GLY A 178 -28.69 -7.52 6.68
N VAL A 179 -27.99 -6.48 7.10
CA VAL A 179 -26.53 -6.39 7.17
C VAL A 179 -25.88 -7.40 8.14
N ARG A 180 -26.65 -8.02 9.04
CA ARG A 180 -26.15 -9.01 10.00
C ARG A 180 -25.98 -10.39 9.37
N PHE A 181 -26.77 -10.72 8.37
CA PHE A 181 -26.72 -12.04 7.73
C PHE A 181 -25.39 -12.33 7.01
N PRO A 182 -24.80 -11.41 6.25
CA PRO A 182 -23.45 -11.57 5.73
C PRO A 182 -22.42 -11.94 6.80
N PHE A 183 -22.51 -11.38 8.00
CA PHE A 183 -21.57 -11.71 9.07
C PHE A 183 -21.69 -13.17 9.51
N LEU A 184 -22.91 -13.69 9.66
CA LEU A 184 -23.12 -15.11 9.99
C LEU A 184 -22.47 -16.04 8.96
N ILE A 185 -22.59 -15.71 7.68
CA ILE A 185 -21.93 -16.45 6.59
C ILE A 185 -20.40 -16.34 6.70
N MET A 186 -19.91 -15.13 6.97
CA MET A 186 -18.48 -14.87 7.04
C MET A 186 -17.80 -15.54 8.24
N ILE A 187 -18.51 -15.77 9.34
CA ILE A 187 -17.99 -16.57 10.47
C ILE A 187 -17.55 -17.96 9.97
N ILE A 188 -18.43 -18.65 9.26
CA ILE A 188 -18.17 -20.00 8.75
C ILE A 188 -17.05 -19.97 7.69
N ILE A 189 -17.12 -19.03 6.76
CA ILE A 189 -16.10 -18.88 5.70
C ILE A 189 -14.73 -18.59 6.32
N SER A 190 -14.65 -17.70 7.33
CA SER A 190 -13.38 -17.35 7.97
C SER A 190 -12.75 -18.53 8.71
N TRP A 191 -13.55 -19.37 9.37
CA TRP A 191 -13.06 -20.59 10.01
C TRP A 191 -12.53 -21.59 8.98
N ILE A 192 -13.30 -21.83 7.91
CA ILE A 192 -12.91 -22.76 6.83
C ILE A 192 -11.62 -22.24 6.15
N MET A 193 -11.54 -20.95 5.88
CA MET A 193 -10.36 -20.36 5.27
C MET A 193 -9.15 -20.43 6.20
N GLY A 194 -9.30 -20.05 7.48
CA GLY A 194 -8.21 -20.09 8.46
C GLY A 194 -7.61 -21.48 8.60
N ALA A 195 -8.48 -22.50 8.74
CA ALA A 195 -8.06 -23.90 8.79
C ALA A 195 -7.53 -24.40 7.44
N GLY A 196 -8.20 -24.07 6.34
CA GLY A 196 -7.82 -24.48 4.99
C GLY A 196 -6.46 -23.95 4.55
N PHE A 197 -6.10 -22.73 4.96
CA PHE A 197 -4.78 -22.16 4.68
C PHE A 197 -3.64 -22.96 5.34
N CYS A 198 -3.88 -23.62 6.48
CA CYS A 198 -2.89 -24.51 7.09
C CYS A 198 -2.54 -25.72 6.20
N ILE A 199 -3.41 -26.07 5.27
CA ILE A 199 -3.19 -27.18 4.33
C ILE A 199 -2.69 -26.67 2.98
N VAL A 200 -3.32 -25.60 2.46
CA VAL A 200 -3.07 -25.11 1.09
C VAL A 200 -1.82 -24.24 1.01
N TRP A 201 -1.52 -23.48 2.05
CA TRP A 201 -0.42 -22.51 2.02
C TRP A 201 0.99 -23.11 2.14
N PRO A 202 1.27 -24.14 2.97
CA PRO A 202 2.60 -24.74 3.07
C PRO A 202 3.16 -25.26 1.73
N PRO A 203 2.40 -25.92 0.84
CA PRO A 203 2.86 -26.25 -0.51
C PRO A 203 3.28 -25.02 -1.33
N VAL A 204 2.57 -23.88 -1.19
CA VAL A 204 2.95 -22.62 -1.85
C VAL A 204 4.28 -22.11 -1.31
N GLN A 205 4.44 -22.11 0.01
CA GLN A 205 5.72 -21.76 0.65
C GLN A 205 6.86 -22.71 0.23
N GLY A 206 6.58 -24.01 0.15
CA GLY A 206 7.53 -25.02 -0.32
C GLY A 206 7.98 -24.77 -1.76
N ALA A 207 7.06 -24.43 -2.65
CA ALA A 207 7.40 -24.05 -4.02
C ALA A 207 8.30 -22.79 -4.07
N ILE A 208 8.00 -21.78 -3.24
CA ILE A 208 8.83 -20.57 -3.13
C ILE A 208 10.23 -20.91 -2.59
N SER A 209 10.33 -21.78 -1.59
CA SER A 209 11.61 -22.24 -1.03
C SER A 209 12.44 -23.04 -2.05
N SER A 210 11.77 -23.83 -2.90
CA SER A 210 12.45 -24.53 -4.01
C SER A 210 13.03 -23.56 -5.03
N VAL A 211 12.30 -22.49 -5.34
CA VAL A 211 12.82 -21.39 -6.18
C VAL A 211 14.05 -20.74 -5.54
N ALA A 212 14.05 -20.54 -4.22
CA ALA A 212 15.19 -19.98 -3.51
C ALA A 212 16.45 -20.89 -3.62
N GLY A 213 16.28 -22.22 -3.56
CA GLY A 213 17.38 -23.17 -3.82
C GLY A 213 17.97 -23.04 -5.21
N ILE A 214 17.13 -22.98 -6.25
CA ILE A 214 17.56 -22.78 -7.65
C ILE A 214 18.31 -21.44 -7.80
N ILE A 215 17.82 -20.37 -7.19
CA ILE A 215 18.45 -19.05 -7.20
C ILE A 215 19.86 -19.12 -6.62
N LYS A 216 20.03 -19.79 -5.47
CA LYS A 216 21.33 -19.95 -4.81
C LYS A 216 22.38 -20.60 -5.70
N GLU A 217 22.00 -21.65 -6.41
CA GLU A 217 22.91 -22.44 -7.26
C GLU A 217 23.20 -21.80 -8.63
N SER A 218 22.37 -20.86 -9.08
CA SER A 218 22.45 -20.26 -10.43
C SER A 218 23.41 -19.05 -10.54
N GLY A 219 24.18 -18.71 -9.51
CA GLY A 219 25.16 -17.63 -9.56
C GLY A 219 24.58 -16.27 -9.94
N ASN A 220 25.10 -15.62 -10.98
CA ASN A 220 24.62 -14.31 -11.42
C ASN A 220 23.18 -14.35 -12.00
N ILE A 221 22.80 -15.46 -12.63
CA ILE A 221 21.41 -15.66 -13.11
C ILE A 221 20.47 -15.75 -11.91
N GLY A 222 20.87 -16.48 -10.88
CA GLY A 222 20.12 -16.55 -9.63
C GLY A 222 19.97 -15.18 -8.96
N LEU A 223 21.04 -14.40 -8.90
CA LEU A 223 21.00 -13.04 -8.36
C LEU A 223 20.07 -12.11 -9.18
N PHE A 224 20.03 -12.27 -10.51
CA PHE A 224 19.07 -11.58 -11.37
C PHE A 224 17.62 -11.96 -11.02
N ILE A 225 17.34 -13.28 -10.94
CA ILE A 225 16.00 -13.79 -10.61
C ILE A 225 15.58 -13.32 -9.22
N TYR A 226 16.47 -13.35 -8.25
CA TYR A 226 16.24 -12.84 -6.90
C TYR A 226 15.83 -11.36 -6.90
N GLY A 227 16.61 -10.50 -7.57
CA GLY A 227 16.31 -9.07 -7.66
C GLY A 227 14.99 -8.78 -8.39
N MET A 228 14.71 -9.52 -9.46
CA MET A 228 13.47 -9.41 -10.23
C MET A 228 12.26 -9.85 -9.41
N LEU A 229 12.30 -11.04 -8.79
CA LEU A 229 11.18 -11.56 -7.99
C LEU A 229 10.92 -10.73 -6.74
N ASN A 230 11.98 -10.23 -6.10
CA ASN A 230 11.86 -9.36 -4.94
C ASN A 230 10.99 -8.12 -5.25
N LYS A 231 11.15 -7.53 -6.44
CA LYS A 231 10.31 -6.41 -6.89
C LYS A 231 8.94 -6.85 -7.41
N LEU A 232 8.90 -7.88 -8.24
CA LEU A 232 7.66 -8.35 -8.85
C LEU A 232 6.60 -8.75 -7.82
N LEU A 233 7.04 -9.27 -6.67
CA LEU A 233 6.15 -9.76 -5.61
C LEU A 233 5.79 -8.72 -4.56
N VAL A 234 6.33 -7.49 -4.60
CA VAL A 234 5.99 -6.42 -3.65
C VAL A 234 4.48 -6.19 -3.56
N PRO A 235 3.72 -6.06 -4.68
CA PRO A 235 2.28 -5.78 -4.59
C PRO A 235 1.46 -6.90 -3.95
N THR A 236 1.98 -8.11 -3.91
CA THR A 236 1.31 -9.24 -3.25
C THR A 236 1.74 -9.43 -1.79
N GLY A 237 2.78 -8.72 -1.35
CA GLY A 237 3.45 -8.92 -0.06
C GLY A 237 4.27 -10.22 0.03
N LEU A 238 4.29 -11.05 -1.04
CA LEU A 238 5.00 -12.33 -1.05
C LEU A 238 6.52 -12.17 -1.23
N HIS A 239 7.01 -10.97 -1.51
CA HIS A 239 8.45 -10.71 -1.61
C HIS A 239 9.20 -11.09 -0.31
N HIS A 240 8.53 -11.01 0.85
CA HIS A 240 9.08 -11.49 2.12
C HIS A 240 9.45 -12.97 2.08
N LEU A 241 8.69 -13.80 1.41
CA LEU A 241 8.96 -15.23 1.28
C LEU A 241 10.19 -15.50 0.40
N ILE A 242 10.52 -14.59 -0.53
CA ILE A 242 11.72 -14.69 -1.37
C ILE A 242 12.93 -14.16 -0.62
N TYR A 243 12.90 -12.93 -0.08
CA TYR A 243 14.13 -12.35 0.46
C TYR A 243 14.50 -12.91 1.84
N THR A 244 13.52 -13.30 2.66
CA THR A 244 13.77 -13.74 4.04
C THR A 244 14.72 -14.95 4.13
N PRO A 245 14.56 -16.03 3.35
CA PRO A 245 15.53 -17.13 3.36
C PRO A 245 16.95 -16.67 3.03
N PHE A 246 17.12 -15.79 2.04
CA PHE A 246 18.45 -15.26 1.70
C PHE A 246 19.02 -14.36 2.77
N GLN A 247 18.19 -13.58 3.46
CA GLN A 247 18.67 -12.67 4.50
C GLN A 247 19.04 -13.39 5.79
N PHE A 248 18.34 -14.46 6.18
CA PHE A 248 18.39 -14.98 7.56
C PHE A 248 18.57 -16.51 7.66
N SER A 249 18.81 -17.22 6.55
CA SER A 249 19.13 -18.65 6.60
C SER A 249 20.37 -18.98 5.76
N ASP A 250 20.81 -20.22 5.82
CA ASP A 250 21.95 -20.77 5.06
C ASP A 250 21.78 -20.71 3.54
N VAL A 251 20.55 -20.49 3.04
CA VAL A 251 20.28 -20.20 1.63
C VAL A 251 21.05 -18.97 1.17
N GLY A 252 21.12 -17.92 1.98
CA GLY A 252 21.87 -16.70 1.69
C GLY A 252 23.37 -16.79 1.91
N GLY A 253 23.86 -17.95 2.36
CA GLY A 253 25.28 -18.23 2.63
C GLY A 253 25.56 -18.48 4.10
N THR A 254 26.79 -18.94 4.37
CA THR A 254 27.30 -19.15 5.73
C THR A 254 28.70 -18.58 5.86
N LEU A 255 29.03 -18.06 7.04
CA LEU A 255 30.34 -17.56 7.42
C LEU A 255 30.75 -18.19 8.74
N THR A 256 31.91 -18.86 8.77
CA THR A 256 32.45 -19.47 9.99
C THR A 256 33.45 -18.52 10.66
N LEU A 257 33.20 -18.17 11.91
CA LEU A 257 34.07 -17.33 12.75
C LEU A 257 34.41 -18.07 14.05
N GLY A 258 35.62 -18.64 14.12
CA GLY A 258 35.98 -19.53 15.22
C GLY A 258 35.01 -20.72 15.26
N ASP A 259 34.38 -20.95 16.41
CA ASP A 259 33.42 -22.05 16.61
C ASP A 259 31.95 -21.67 16.23
N GLN A 260 31.72 -20.46 15.75
CA GLN A 260 30.39 -20.00 15.41
C GLN A 260 30.14 -20.01 13.89
N VAL A 261 29.02 -20.56 13.47
CA VAL A 261 28.54 -20.47 12.08
C VAL A 261 27.42 -19.44 12.00
N ILE A 262 27.68 -18.37 11.26
CA ILE A 262 26.72 -17.29 10.97
C ILE A 262 26.05 -17.60 9.64
N ALA A 263 24.73 -17.63 9.62
CA ALA A 263 23.94 -17.93 8.41
C ALA A 263 23.13 -16.72 7.96
N GLY A 264 23.03 -16.51 6.64
CA GLY A 264 22.23 -15.47 5.99
C GLY A 264 23.02 -14.21 5.63
N ALA A 265 22.62 -13.60 4.52
CA ALA A 265 23.30 -12.45 3.94
C ALA A 265 23.38 -11.24 4.91
N TYR A 266 22.34 -11.01 5.71
CA TYR A 266 22.31 -9.88 6.63
C TYR A 266 23.23 -10.08 7.85
N PRO A 267 23.16 -11.18 8.64
CA PRO A 267 24.10 -11.43 9.73
C PRO A 267 25.56 -11.52 9.26
N ILE A 268 25.82 -12.14 8.09
CA ILE A 268 27.16 -12.19 7.49
C ILE A 268 27.67 -10.78 7.23
N ARG A 269 26.87 -9.92 6.57
CA ARG A 269 27.25 -8.54 6.32
C ARG A 269 27.58 -7.78 7.62
N VAL A 270 26.76 -7.94 8.66
CA VAL A 270 26.99 -7.29 9.97
C VAL A 270 28.32 -7.76 10.57
N ALA A 271 28.60 -9.05 10.52
CA ALA A 271 29.86 -9.59 11.00
C ALA A 271 31.07 -9.07 10.20
N GLU A 272 30.94 -9.08 8.87
CA GLU A 272 31.99 -8.60 7.97
C GLU A 272 32.24 -7.09 8.07
N MET A 273 31.24 -6.28 8.45
CA MET A 273 31.43 -4.85 8.74
C MET A 273 32.49 -4.60 9.81
N ALA A 274 32.54 -5.48 10.80
CA ALA A 274 33.54 -5.38 11.89
C ALA A 274 34.95 -5.88 11.49
N MET A 275 35.08 -6.63 10.38
CA MET A 275 36.36 -7.16 9.90
C MET A 275 37.11 -6.09 9.10
N THR A 276 38.27 -5.67 9.57
CA THR A 276 39.14 -4.73 8.85
C THR A 276 39.97 -5.45 7.78
N GLY A 277 40.19 -4.81 6.63
CA GLY A 277 41.08 -5.30 5.56
C GLY A 277 40.59 -6.49 4.75
N GLN A 278 39.31 -6.92 4.93
CA GLN A 278 38.70 -7.96 4.12
C GLN A 278 37.52 -7.42 3.32
N PRO A 279 37.36 -7.79 2.03
CA PRO A 279 36.20 -7.43 1.24
C PRO A 279 34.98 -8.18 1.78
N PHE A 280 33.79 -7.69 1.40
CA PHE A 280 32.56 -8.41 1.65
C PHE A 280 32.46 -9.68 0.80
N SER A 281 31.91 -10.74 1.38
CA SER A 281 31.65 -12.01 0.68
C SER A 281 30.52 -11.88 -0.35
N ASP A 282 30.44 -12.86 -1.25
CA ASP A 282 29.39 -12.95 -2.26
C ASP A 282 27.96 -13.00 -1.68
N SER A 283 27.80 -13.55 -0.49
CA SER A 283 26.53 -13.59 0.24
C SER A 283 25.93 -12.20 0.45
N THR A 284 26.76 -11.18 0.65
CA THR A 284 26.29 -9.82 0.93
C THR A 284 25.60 -9.15 -0.26
N TYR A 285 25.78 -9.64 -1.50
CA TYR A 285 25.05 -9.12 -2.65
C TYR A 285 23.55 -9.42 -2.61
N PHE A 286 23.12 -10.46 -1.90
CA PHE A 286 21.69 -10.65 -1.63
C PHE A 286 21.10 -9.53 -0.75
N ASN A 287 21.92 -8.86 0.07
CA ASN A 287 21.51 -7.68 0.83
C ASN A 287 21.42 -6.40 -0.03
N SER A 288 22.14 -6.39 -1.17
CA SER A 288 22.21 -5.22 -2.06
C SER A 288 20.92 -4.96 -2.86
N TYR A 289 19.88 -5.82 -2.75
CA TYR A 289 18.56 -5.57 -3.35
C TYR A 289 17.97 -4.23 -2.90
N THR A 290 18.35 -3.76 -1.72
CA THR A 290 17.91 -2.48 -1.18
C THR A 290 18.33 -1.28 -2.02
N PHE A 291 19.38 -1.39 -2.84
CA PHE A 291 19.75 -0.40 -3.84
C PHE A 291 18.58 -0.03 -4.76
N ASN A 292 17.78 -1.02 -5.14
CA ASN A 292 16.59 -0.85 -5.96
C ASN A 292 15.39 -0.26 -5.21
N ASN A 293 15.50 -0.01 -3.90
CA ASN A 293 14.46 0.65 -3.12
C ASN A 293 14.63 2.18 -3.06
N LEU A 294 15.71 2.71 -3.62
CA LEU A 294 16.01 4.13 -3.57
C LEU A 294 16.11 4.77 -4.96
N TRP A 295 17.15 4.41 -5.72
CA TRP A 295 17.52 5.10 -6.96
C TRP A 295 16.45 5.05 -8.06
N PRO A 296 15.81 3.91 -8.34
CA PRO A 296 14.76 3.83 -9.35
C PRO A 296 13.61 4.80 -9.11
N TYR A 297 13.22 4.98 -7.84
CA TYR A 297 12.03 5.77 -7.48
C TYR A 297 12.19 7.26 -7.75
N ILE A 298 13.43 7.76 -7.73
CA ILE A 298 13.74 9.11 -8.20
C ILE A 298 13.44 9.22 -9.70
N GLY A 299 13.94 8.29 -10.51
CA GLY A 299 13.73 8.28 -11.96
C GLY A 299 12.27 8.07 -12.35
N ILE A 300 11.59 7.10 -11.73
CA ILE A 300 10.18 6.79 -11.95
C ILE A 300 9.31 8.01 -11.63
N GLY A 301 9.48 8.60 -10.45
CA GLY A 301 8.69 9.74 -10.02
C GLY A 301 8.89 10.97 -10.90
N LEU A 302 10.13 11.26 -11.29
CA LEU A 302 10.43 12.35 -12.24
C LEU A 302 9.80 12.08 -13.61
N ALA A 303 9.79 10.83 -14.09
CA ALA A 303 9.14 10.45 -15.35
C ALA A 303 7.62 10.70 -15.28
N PHE A 304 6.95 10.35 -14.18
CA PHE A 304 5.53 10.62 -14.00
C PHE A 304 5.23 12.14 -14.01
N ILE A 305 6.00 12.94 -13.29
CA ILE A 305 5.84 14.41 -13.25
C ILE A 305 6.02 15.04 -14.64
N VAL A 306 7.04 14.61 -15.39
CA VAL A 306 7.35 15.20 -16.72
C VAL A 306 6.34 14.78 -17.77
N THR A 307 5.81 13.55 -17.68
CA THR A 307 4.83 13.04 -18.65
C THR A 307 3.40 13.42 -18.34
N ALA A 308 3.11 13.92 -17.16
CA ALA A 308 1.77 14.40 -16.77
C ALA A 308 1.25 15.48 -17.72
N TYR A 309 -0.06 15.47 -18.00
CA TYR A 309 -0.71 16.52 -18.79
C TYR A 309 -0.58 17.89 -18.11
N LYS A 310 -0.56 18.97 -18.92
CA LYS A 310 -0.25 20.34 -18.42
C LYS A 310 -1.14 20.76 -17.25
N GLY A 311 -2.45 20.47 -17.31
CA GLY A 311 -3.41 20.78 -16.25
C GLY A 311 -3.22 19.99 -14.96
N ASN A 312 -2.54 18.83 -15.01
CA ASN A 312 -2.42 17.89 -13.90
C ASN A 312 -1.03 17.91 -13.24
N LYS A 313 -0.07 18.68 -13.80
CA LYS A 313 1.33 18.64 -13.35
C LYS A 313 1.52 18.96 -11.88
N ASP A 314 0.87 20.00 -11.38
CA ASP A 314 1.08 20.43 -9.99
C ASP A 314 0.39 19.47 -9.00
N LYS A 315 -0.74 18.91 -9.38
CA LYS A 315 -1.40 17.82 -8.64
C LYS A 315 -0.53 16.56 -8.60
N THR A 316 0.04 16.18 -9.76
CA THR A 316 0.96 15.05 -9.83
C THR A 316 2.20 15.25 -8.97
N LYS A 317 2.80 16.47 -8.97
CA LYS A 317 3.94 16.79 -8.08
C LYS A 317 3.56 16.63 -6.60
N ALA A 318 2.38 17.13 -6.20
CA ALA A 318 1.91 17.05 -4.82
C ALA A 318 1.80 15.61 -4.31
N VAL A 319 1.44 14.66 -5.18
CA VAL A 319 1.38 13.23 -4.85
C VAL A 319 2.74 12.56 -4.95
N ILE A 320 3.47 12.77 -6.04
CA ILE A 320 4.68 11.98 -6.36
C ILE A 320 5.90 12.42 -5.55
N ILE A 321 6.08 13.72 -5.27
CA ILE A 321 7.25 14.18 -4.51
C ILE A 321 7.31 13.57 -3.10
N PRO A 322 6.23 13.54 -2.31
CA PRO A 322 6.23 12.83 -1.02
C PRO A 322 6.59 11.35 -1.14
N LEU A 323 6.14 10.66 -2.20
CA LEU A 323 6.46 9.25 -2.41
C LEU A 323 7.94 9.04 -2.75
N ILE A 324 8.55 9.91 -3.56
CA ILE A 324 9.99 9.90 -3.80
C ILE A 324 10.75 10.10 -2.49
N ILE A 325 10.36 11.11 -1.69
CA ILE A 325 11.00 11.40 -0.41
C ILE A 325 10.90 10.21 0.53
N THR A 326 9.75 9.57 0.61
CA THR A 326 9.54 8.37 1.44
C THR A 326 10.46 7.22 1.00
N ALA A 327 10.53 6.92 -0.30
CA ALA A 327 11.40 5.88 -0.83
C ALA A 327 12.89 6.19 -0.55
N VAL A 328 13.32 7.44 -0.76
CA VAL A 328 14.72 7.87 -0.59
C VAL A 328 15.14 7.89 0.88
N LEU A 329 14.30 8.39 1.79
CA LEU A 329 14.65 8.55 3.19
C LEU A 329 14.43 7.29 4.03
N SER A 330 13.42 6.48 3.72
CA SER A 330 13.03 5.33 4.54
C SER A 330 13.08 3.98 3.83
N CYS A 331 13.32 3.95 2.52
CA CYS A 331 13.21 2.75 1.67
C CYS A 331 11.82 2.09 1.67
N VAL A 332 10.77 2.82 2.06
CA VAL A 332 9.38 2.38 1.96
C VAL A 332 8.90 2.67 0.55
N THR A 333 8.76 1.64 -0.27
CA THR A 333 8.50 1.76 -1.72
C THR A 333 7.07 1.38 -2.10
N GLU A 334 6.39 0.66 -1.23
CA GLU A 334 5.06 0.11 -1.45
C GLU A 334 4.05 1.15 -1.95
N PRO A 335 3.98 2.37 -1.39
CA PRO A 335 3.02 3.35 -1.86
C PRO A 335 3.22 3.74 -3.33
N MET A 336 4.50 3.81 -3.78
CA MET A 336 4.82 4.09 -5.18
C MET A 336 4.60 2.85 -6.06
N ASP A 337 5.03 1.67 -5.61
CA ASP A 337 4.90 0.41 -6.34
C ASP A 337 3.43 0.11 -6.67
N PHE A 338 2.58 0.25 -5.71
CA PHE A 338 1.16 0.05 -5.89
C PHE A 338 0.53 1.11 -6.82
N LEU A 339 0.97 2.37 -6.72
CA LEU A 339 0.45 3.44 -7.56
C LEU A 339 0.58 3.10 -9.06
N PHE A 340 1.71 2.53 -9.49
CA PHE A 340 1.91 2.29 -10.91
C PHE A 340 1.73 0.82 -11.35
N VAL A 341 1.75 -0.16 -10.45
CA VAL A 341 1.46 -1.54 -10.83
C VAL A 341 0.05 -1.70 -11.41
N PHE A 342 -0.92 -0.95 -10.90
CA PHE A 342 -2.29 -0.98 -11.40
C PHE A 342 -2.52 -0.01 -12.57
N ALA A 343 -1.89 1.17 -12.54
CA ALA A 343 -2.01 2.15 -13.61
C ALA A 343 -1.26 1.74 -14.89
N ALA A 344 -0.10 1.11 -14.74
CA ALA A 344 0.78 0.74 -15.84
C ALA A 344 1.57 -0.56 -15.55
N PRO A 345 0.93 -1.74 -15.55
CA PRO A 345 1.55 -3.02 -15.21
C PRO A 345 2.81 -3.33 -16.04
N VAL A 346 2.85 -2.89 -17.29
CA VAL A 346 4.01 -3.06 -18.17
C VAL A 346 5.26 -2.37 -17.60
N LEU A 347 5.10 -1.16 -17.06
CA LEU A 347 6.21 -0.44 -16.40
C LEU A 347 6.69 -1.18 -15.15
N PHE A 348 5.77 -1.81 -14.42
CA PHE A 348 6.13 -2.57 -13.24
C PHE A 348 6.95 -3.82 -13.57
N VAL A 349 6.60 -4.53 -14.65
CA VAL A 349 7.42 -5.64 -15.16
C VAL A 349 8.80 -5.15 -15.58
N VAL A 350 8.88 -4.03 -16.32
CA VAL A 350 10.17 -3.41 -16.69
C VAL A 350 10.98 -3.04 -15.46
N HIS A 351 10.36 -2.45 -14.44
CA HIS A 351 11.00 -2.15 -13.15
C HIS A 351 11.57 -3.40 -12.49
N SER A 352 10.80 -4.48 -12.44
CA SER A 352 11.23 -5.74 -11.85
C SER A 352 12.45 -6.34 -12.59
N VAL A 353 12.42 -6.35 -13.91
CA VAL A 353 13.55 -6.84 -14.75
C VAL A 353 14.79 -5.97 -14.54
N LEU A 354 14.67 -4.65 -14.59
CA LEU A 354 15.78 -3.74 -14.33
C LEU A 354 16.36 -3.91 -12.93
N SER A 355 15.52 -4.17 -11.93
CA SER A 355 15.98 -4.44 -10.57
C SER A 355 16.89 -5.68 -10.49
N GLY A 356 16.57 -6.73 -11.23
CA GLY A 356 17.45 -7.91 -11.38
C GLY A 356 18.76 -7.57 -12.07
N ILE A 357 18.72 -6.81 -13.18
CA ILE A 357 19.91 -6.38 -13.93
C ILE A 357 20.85 -5.57 -13.05
N PHE A 358 20.34 -4.55 -12.33
CA PHE A 358 21.18 -3.71 -11.50
C PHE A 358 21.77 -4.47 -10.31
N LEU A 359 21.09 -5.46 -9.78
CA LEU A 359 21.65 -6.31 -8.72
C LEU A 359 22.85 -7.12 -9.22
N VAL A 360 22.80 -7.65 -10.44
CA VAL A 360 23.94 -8.31 -11.07
C VAL A 360 25.06 -7.31 -11.38
N LEU A 361 24.75 -6.12 -11.87
CA LEU A 361 25.73 -5.07 -12.11
C LEU A 361 26.49 -4.66 -10.85
N LEU A 362 25.81 -4.55 -9.72
CA LEU A 362 26.43 -4.30 -8.41
C LEU A 362 27.48 -5.38 -8.09
N LYS A 363 27.14 -6.64 -8.33
CA LYS A 363 28.10 -7.75 -8.08
C LYS A 363 29.27 -7.70 -9.06
N VAL A 364 29.01 -7.53 -10.35
CA VAL A 364 30.06 -7.48 -11.39
C VAL A 364 31.04 -6.32 -11.16
N LEU A 365 30.56 -5.18 -10.67
CA LEU A 365 31.34 -4.00 -10.35
C LEU A 365 31.94 -4.03 -8.93
N SER A 366 31.78 -5.13 -8.21
CA SER A 366 32.23 -5.30 -6.84
C SER A 366 31.72 -4.20 -5.89
N VAL A 367 30.42 -3.91 -5.97
CA VAL A 367 29.72 -2.91 -5.16
C VAL A 367 28.74 -3.59 -4.21
N PRO A 368 29.13 -4.03 -3.03
CA PRO A 368 28.22 -4.62 -2.04
C PRO A 368 27.38 -3.53 -1.36
N ALA A 369 26.54 -2.86 -2.15
CA ALA A 369 25.74 -1.73 -1.71
C ALA A 369 24.70 -2.16 -0.66
N SER A 370 24.48 -1.34 0.35
CA SER A 370 23.34 -1.44 1.26
C SER A 370 22.71 -0.07 1.44
N THR A 371 21.45 0.03 1.08
CA THR A 371 20.65 1.26 1.25
C THR A 371 19.46 1.03 2.19
N ALA A 372 19.43 -0.12 2.87
CA ALA A 372 18.39 -0.44 3.84
C ALA A 372 18.27 0.68 4.89
N GLY A 373 17.05 1.22 5.08
CA GLY A 373 16.84 2.38 5.95
C GLY A 373 17.14 3.75 5.29
N GLY A 374 17.30 3.78 3.97
CA GLY A 374 17.37 5.00 3.19
C GLY A 374 18.73 5.67 3.15
N ILE A 375 18.75 6.95 2.71
CA ILE A 375 19.97 7.70 2.45
C ILE A 375 20.85 7.86 3.68
N ILE A 376 20.29 7.89 4.87
CA ILE A 376 21.03 8.01 6.13
C ILE A 376 21.91 6.77 6.35
N ASN A 377 21.35 5.60 6.07
CA ASN A 377 22.05 4.34 6.25
C ASN A 377 23.13 4.12 5.17
N ILE A 378 23.01 4.79 4.02
CA ILE A 378 24.08 4.79 3.01
C ILE A 378 25.36 5.32 3.61
N VAL A 379 25.31 6.40 4.39
CA VAL A 379 26.49 6.97 5.05
C VAL A 379 27.12 5.94 5.99
N VAL A 380 26.31 5.34 6.86
CA VAL A 380 26.81 4.41 7.91
C VAL A 380 27.29 3.09 7.32
N SER A 381 26.49 2.50 6.44
CA SER A 381 26.72 1.15 5.92
C SER A 381 27.67 1.09 4.71
N ASN A 382 28.05 2.25 4.15
CA ASN A 382 28.92 2.29 3.00
C ASN A 382 30.06 3.32 3.15
N LEU A 383 29.75 4.61 3.40
CA LEU A 383 30.78 5.65 3.42
C LEU A 383 31.74 5.50 4.60
N VAL A 384 31.22 5.23 5.80
CA VAL A 384 32.03 5.07 7.03
C VAL A 384 32.95 3.85 6.93
N LEU A 385 32.55 2.79 6.23
CA LEU A 385 33.34 1.58 6.05
C LEU A 385 34.52 1.73 5.05
N GLY A 386 34.55 2.85 4.34
CA GLY A 386 35.62 3.19 3.39
C GLY A 386 35.42 2.64 1.98
N VAL A 387 36.17 3.21 1.04
CA VAL A 387 36.09 2.90 -0.40
C VAL A 387 36.54 1.48 -0.69
N ASP A 388 37.62 1.04 -0.06
CA ASP A 388 38.22 -0.27 -0.34
C ASP A 388 37.25 -1.42 -0.01
N LYS A 389 36.37 -1.21 0.97
CA LYS A 389 35.42 -2.24 1.42
C LYS A 389 34.09 -2.20 0.67
N THR A 390 33.61 -1.03 0.34
CA THR A 390 32.22 -0.84 -0.14
C THR A 390 32.12 -0.36 -1.57
N ASN A 391 33.23 0.17 -2.11
CA ASN A 391 33.23 0.80 -3.45
C ASN A 391 32.10 1.84 -3.63
N TRP A 392 31.82 2.60 -2.55
CA TRP A 392 30.68 3.52 -2.50
C TRP A 392 30.71 4.63 -3.60
N PRO A 393 31.85 5.11 -4.12
CA PRO A 393 31.83 6.07 -5.22
C PRO A 393 31.17 5.47 -6.47
N VAL A 394 31.52 4.21 -6.79
CA VAL A 394 30.89 3.48 -7.91
C VAL A 394 29.41 3.23 -7.64
N MET A 395 29.03 2.95 -6.39
CA MET A 395 27.62 2.84 -5.99
C MET A 395 26.85 4.13 -6.28
N LEU A 396 27.39 5.30 -5.94
CA LEU A 396 26.73 6.59 -6.20
C LEU A 396 26.58 6.86 -7.70
N VAL A 397 27.66 6.64 -8.46
CA VAL A 397 27.63 6.78 -9.93
C VAL A 397 26.57 5.85 -10.54
N LEU A 398 26.59 4.57 -10.12
CA LEU A 398 25.62 3.59 -10.60
C LEU A 398 24.19 3.96 -10.21
N GLY A 399 24.01 4.55 -9.03
CA GLY A 399 22.72 5.08 -8.58
C GLY A 399 22.19 6.20 -9.46
N VAL A 400 23.03 7.18 -9.79
CA VAL A 400 22.65 8.26 -10.69
C VAL A 400 22.33 7.71 -12.09
N VAL A 401 23.15 6.78 -12.60
CA VAL A 401 22.91 6.11 -13.89
C VAL A 401 21.58 5.35 -13.87
N ASN A 402 21.30 4.64 -12.78
CA ASN A 402 20.03 3.93 -12.58
C ASN A 402 18.86 4.90 -12.63
N ALA A 403 18.88 5.98 -11.82
CA ALA A 403 17.81 6.97 -11.80
C ALA A 403 17.60 7.63 -13.18
N ALA A 404 18.68 7.97 -13.88
CA ALA A 404 18.63 8.53 -15.22
C ALA A 404 18.04 7.52 -16.23
N LEU A 405 18.46 6.26 -16.19
CA LEU A 405 17.93 5.20 -17.05
C LEU A 405 16.42 5.05 -16.85
N TYR A 406 15.98 4.97 -15.59
CA TYR A 406 14.55 4.88 -15.29
C TYR A 406 13.79 6.12 -15.77
N PHE A 407 14.32 7.31 -15.57
CA PHE A 407 13.70 8.55 -16.04
C PHE A 407 13.48 8.55 -17.55
N PHE A 408 14.52 8.26 -18.33
CA PHE A 408 14.42 8.30 -19.79
C PHE A 408 13.59 7.15 -20.34
N LEU A 409 13.80 5.92 -19.85
CA LEU A 409 13.07 4.75 -20.31
C LEU A 409 11.58 4.83 -19.99
N PHE A 410 11.23 5.21 -18.75
CA PHE A 410 9.83 5.37 -18.35
C PHE A 410 9.16 6.52 -19.10
N THR A 411 9.82 7.66 -19.23
CA THR A 411 9.31 8.79 -20.05
C THR A 411 9.03 8.35 -21.49
N PHE A 412 9.94 7.57 -22.09
CA PHE A 412 9.76 7.04 -23.44
C PHE A 412 8.60 6.04 -23.52
N LEU A 413 8.56 5.06 -22.63
CA LEU A 413 7.50 4.03 -22.62
C LEU A 413 6.11 4.62 -22.35
N ILE A 414 6.00 5.54 -21.39
CA ILE A 414 4.74 6.22 -21.06
C ILE A 414 4.19 6.94 -22.29
N LYS A 415 5.04 7.71 -22.98
CA LYS A 415 4.63 8.45 -24.18
C LYS A 415 4.34 7.52 -25.36
N LYS A 416 5.21 6.53 -25.62
CA LYS A 416 5.10 5.63 -26.78
C LYS A 416 3.88 4.71 -26.68
N LEU A 417 3.60 4.19 -25.51
CA LEU A 417 2.49 3.26 -25.24
C LEU A 417 1.22 3.98 -24.76
N ASN A 418 1.26 5.31 -24.66
CA ASN A 418 0.18 6.15 -24.14
C ASN A 418 -0.40 5.60 -22.83
N LEU A 419 0.48 5.30 -21.84
CA LEU A 419 0.08 4.71 -20.58
C LEU A 419 -0.61 5.73 -19.68
N HIS A 420 -1.66 5.30 -18.98
CA HIS A 420 -2.44 6.09 -18.03
C HIS A 420 -1.75 6.11 -16.66
N THR A 421 -0.54 6.65 -16.62
CA THR A 421 0.21 6.86 -15.37
C THR A 421 -0.31 8.08 -14.62
N PRO A 422 0.04 8.27 -13.32
CA PRO A 422 -0.40 9.43 -12.55
C PRO A 422 -0.23 10.75 -13.30
N GLY A 423 -1.31 11.52 -13.41
CA GLY A 423 -1.35 12.77 -14.17
C GLY A 423 -1.64 12.64 -15.67
N ARG A 424 -1.84 11.42 -16.18
CA ARG A 424 -2.22 11.13 -17.57
C ARG A 424 -3.59 10.44 -17.68
N GLU A 425 -4.31 10.38 -16.62
CA GLU A 425 -5.69 9.91 -16.58
C GLU A 425 -6.60 10.95 -17.26
N GLU A 426 -7.71 10.53 -17.86
CA GLU A 426 -8.72 11.46 -18.36
C GLU A 426 -9.29 12.28 -17.20
N GLU A 427 -9.72 13.52 -17.43
CA GLU A 427 -10.13 14.45 -16.35
C GLU A 427 -11.15 13.85 -15.35
N SER A 428 -11.95 12.86 -15.78
CA SER A 428 -12.90 12.14 -14.93
C SER A 428 -12.24 11.16 -13.94
N GLU A 429 -11.12 10.52 -14.31
CA GLU A 429 -10.43 9.52 -13.47
C GLU A 429 -9.40 10.17 -12.53
N LEU A 430 -8.79 11.28 -12.98
CA LEU A 430 -7.81 12.01 -12.17
C LEU A 430 -8.45 12.70 -10.96
N ALA A 431 -9.69 13.17 -11.12
CA ALA A 431 -10.43 13.73 -10.00
C ALA A 431 -10.69 12.71 -8.88
N GLU A 432 -10.72 11.41 -9.19
CA GLU A 432 -10.84 10.34 -8.19
C GLU A 432 -9.51 10.04 -7.51
N SER A 433 -8.41 9.89 -8.26
CA SER A 433 -7.12 9.45 -7.68
C SER A 433 -6.36 10.57 -6.96
N VAL A 434 -6.44 11.82 -7.43
CA VAL A 434 -5.75 12.97 -6.82
C VAL A 434 -6.53 13.53 -5.64
N ALA A 435 -7.86 13.52 -5.71
CA ALA A 435 -8.70 13.89 -4.56
C ALA A 435 -8.44 12.97 -3.36
N GLU A 436 -8.12 11.71 -3.62
CA GLU A 436 -7.73 10.73 -2.61
C GLU A 436 -6.32 10.98 -2.03
N GLY A 437 -5.36 11.44 -2.84
CA GLY A 437 -3.97 11.73 -2.40
C GLY A 437 -3.81 13.08 -1.68
N GLU A 438 -4.52 14.14 -2.10
CA GLU A 438 -4.44 15.47 -1.47
C GLU A 438 -5.14 15.52 -0.09
N ALA A 439 -6.15 14.66 0.16
CA ALA A 439 -6.75 14.51 1.47
C ALA A 439 -5.73 14.08 2.53
N ALA A 440 -4.88 13.13 2.18
CA ALA A 440 -3.85 12.63 3.05
C ALA A 440 -2.77 13.68 3.36
N ALA A 441 -2.37 14.49 2.38
CA ALA A 441 -1.34 15.50 2.54
C ALA A 441 -1.83 16.78 3.26
N SER A 442 -3.09 17.22 3.03
CA SER A 442 -3.62 18.46 3.61
C SER A 442 -4.06 18.34 5.07
N VAL A 443 -4.39 17.13 5.54
CA VAL A 443 -4.65 16.87 6.97
C VAL A 443 -3.37 17.02 7.79
N ALA A 444 -2.21 16.69 7.26
CA ALA A 444 -0.92 16.84 7.94
C ALA A 444 -0.46 18.32 8.07
N VAL A 445 -0.88 19.20 7.16
CA VAL A 445 -0.42 20.61 7.13
C VAL A 445 -1.37 21.55 7.89
N LYS A 446 -2.65 21.18 8.13
CA LYS A 446 -3.65 22.09 8.73
C LYS A 446 -4.00 21.88 10.20
N GLN A 447 -3.37 20.95 10.90
CA GLN A 447 -3.50 20.89 12.37
C GLN A 447 -2.75 22.01 13.13
N GLY A 448 -2.15 22.95 12.42
CA GLY A 448 -1.40 24.08 12.99
C GLY A 448 -2.03 25.47 12.86
N ALA A 449 -3.23 25.64 12.33
CA ALA A 449 -3.83 26.99 12.18
C ALA A 449 -5.31 27.05 12.59
N VAL A 450 -5.50 27.72 13.66
CA VAL A 450 -6.64 28.30 14.36
C VAL A 450 -7.82 28.81 13.50
N ALA A 451 -9.01 28.44 14.00
CA ALA A 451 -10.31 29.14 13.99
C ALA A 451 -10.54 30.30 13.00
N ALA A 452 -11.54 30.16 12.16
CA ALA A 452 -12.26 31.30 11.59
C ALA A 452 -13.78 31.06 11.68
N ALA A 453 -14.45 32.14 11.98
CA ALA A 453 -15.83 32.30 12.40
C ALA A 453 -16.92 31.80 11.42
N PRO A 454 -18.19 31.62 11.88
CA PRO A 454 -19.27 31.08 11.09
C PRO A 454 -19.77 32.08 10.04
N ALA A 455 -19.91 31.64 8.81
CA ALA A 455 -20.59 32.38 7.76
C ALA A 455 -22.11 32.07 7.84
N GLU A 456 -22.89 33.01 8.28
CA GLU A 456 -24.32 33.05 8.13
C GLU A 456 -24.67 33.17 6.64
N GLY A 457 -25.48 32.25 6.12
CA GLY A 457 -26.01 32.30 4.74
C GLY A 457 -26.07 30.95 4.00
N VAL A 458 -25.45 29.89 4.51
CA VAL A 458 -25.36 28.59 3.81
C VAL A 458 -26.65 27.75 3.95
N ASP A 459 -27.43 27.94 5.03
CA ASP A 459 -28.62 27.12 5.28
C ASP A 459 -29.80 27.45 4.35
N ALA A 460 -29.91 28.68 3.87
CA ALA A 460 -30.97 29.07 2.91
C ALA A 460 -30.76 28.44 1.51
N GLY A 461 -29.52 28.23 1.10
CA GLY A 461 -29.19 27.65 -0.21
C GLY A 461 -29.35 26.13 -0.30
N ILE A 462 -29.39 25.41 0.85
CA ILE A 462 -29.50 23.93 0.83
C ILE A 462 -30.87 23.46 0.34
N ALA A 463 -31.94 24.16 0.72
CA ALA A 463 -33.28 23.87 0.21
C ALA A 463 -33.36 24.07 -1.33
N ASP A 464 -32.73 25.14 -1.84
CA ASP A 464 -32.64 25.41 -3.26
C ASP A 464 -31.81 24.32 -3.98
N LEU A 465 -30.74 23.84 -3.36
CA LEU A 465 -29.93 22.75 -3.90
C LEU A 465 -30.74 21.44 -4.02
N VAL A 466 -31.50 21.09 -2.98
CA VAL A 466 -32.38 19.92 -3.02
C VAL A 466 -33.47 20.08 -4.06
N ALA A 467 -34.11 21.27 -4.14
CA ALA A 467 -35.12 21.59 -5.17
C ALA A 467 -34.48 21.56 -6.58
N GLY A 468 -33.27 22.07 -6.76
CA GLY A 468 -32.52 22.03 -8.01
C GLY A 468 -32.14 20.63 -8.48
N LEU A 469 -32.02 19.67 -7.56
CA LEU A 469 -31.83 18.24 -7.85
C LEU A 469 -33.16 17.53 -8.21
N GLY A 470 -34.25 18.28 -8.33
CA GLY A 470 -35.59 17.74 -8.63
C GLY A 470 -36.36 17.30 -7.39
N GLY A 471 -35.96 17.76 -6.22
CA GLY A 471 -36.53 17.43 -4.92
C GLY A 471 -36.11 16.07 -4.37
N LYS A 472 -36.45 15.82 -3.12
CA LYS A 472 -36.12 14.61 -2.35
C LYS A 472 -36.53 13.31 -3.09
N GLU A 473 -37.73 13.29 -3.71
CA GLU A 473 -38.26 12.12 -4.39
C GLU A 473 -37.47 11.72 -5.64
N ASN A 474 -36.70 12.67 -6.22
CA ASN A 474 -35.84 12.44 -7.37
C ASN A 474 -34.46 11.92 -7.00
N ILE A 475 -34.03 12.07 -5.75
CA ILE A 475 -32.70 11.64 -5.27
C ILE A 475 -32.79 10.15 -4.90
N GLU A 476 -32.05 9.30 -5.63
CA GLU A 476 -31.93 7.86 -5.33
C GLU A 476 -30.75 7.55 -4.40
N GLU A 477 -29.64 8.26 -4.61
CA GLU A 477 -28.40 8.00 -3.86
C GLU A 477 -27.61 9.31 -3.74
N LEU A 478 -27.12 9.59 -2.54
CA LEU A 478 -26.32 10.76 -2.24
C LEU A 478 -24.98 10.29 -1.68
N GLU A 479 -23.93 10.49 -2.46
CA GLU A 479 -22.56 10.20 -2.08
C GLU A 479 -21.69 11.45 -2.28
N ASN A 480 -20.52 11.46 -1.68
CA ASN A 480 -19.52 12.44 -2.04
C ASN A 480 -18.18 11.74 -2.31
N CYS A 481 -17.43 12.24 -3.27
CA CYS A 481 -16.00 12.05 -3.31
C CYS A 481 -15.35 13.27 -2.63
N PHE A 482 -14.05 13.38 -2.73
CA PHE A 482 -13.30 14.39 -1.99
C PHE A 482 -13.66 15.84 -2.28
N THR A 483 -14.09 16.15 -3.52
CA THR A 483 -14.42 17.51 -3.95
C THR A 483 -15.80 17.65 -4.57
N ARG A 484 -16.51 16.53 -4.84
CA ARG A 484 -17.78 16.52 -5.57
C ARG A 484 -18.85 15.80 -4.78
N LEU A 485 -20.01 16.43 -4.70
CA LEU A 485 -21.26 15.78 -4.31
C LEU A 485 -21.74 14.98 -5.52
N ARG A 486 -21.97 13.69 -5.34
CA ARG A 486 -22.49 12.77 -6.36
C ARG A 486 -23.91 12.42 -6.01
N VAL A 487 -24.80 12.74 -6.90
CA VAL A 487 -26.23 12.48 -6.72
C VAL A 487 -26.71 11.63 -7.89
N ASN A 488 -27.18 10.43 -7.60
CA ASN A 488 -27.92 9.64 -8.57
C ASN A 488 -29.39 10.02 -8.48
N VAL A 489 -29.96 10.47 -9.59
CA VAL A 489 -31.34 10.91 -9.68
C VAL A 489 -32.18 9.94 -10.52
N LYS A 490 -33.48 9.84 -10.22
CA LYS A 490 -34.43 9.02 -10.98
C LYS A 490 -34.70 9.59 -12.37
N ASN A 491 -34.89 10.91 -12.43
CA ASN A 491 -35.16 11.63 -13.66
C ASN A 491 -34.21 12.83 -13.79
N PRO A 492 -33.24 12.80 -14.72
CA PRO A 492 -32.30 13.89 -14.94
C PRO A 492 -32.93 15.14 -15.59
N ASP A 493 -34.13 15.05 -16.16
CA ASP A 493 -34.82 16.19 -16.79
C ASP A 493 -35.39 17.17 -15.74
N LEU A 494 -35.50 16.75 -14.48
CA LEU A 494 -35.96 17.60 -13.38
C LEU A 494 -34.83 18.46 -12.76
N ILE A 495 -33.63 18.36 -13.26
CA ILE A 495 -32.47 19.10 -12.73
C ILE A 495 -32.53 20.55 -13.19
N ASN A 496 -32.49 21.46 -12.22
CA ASN A 496 -32.37 22.90 -12.41
C ASN A 496 -31.04 23.43 -11.90
N GLU A 497 -30.11 23.69 -12.82
CA GLU A 497 -28.76 24.17 -12.49
C GLU A 497 -28.74 25.56 -11.88
N ASP A 498 -29.70 26.42 -12.22
CA ASP A 498 -29.80 27.77 -11.67
C ASP A 498 -30.01 27.70 -10.14
N LEU A 499 -30.91 26.82 -9.69
CA LEU A 499 -31.15 26.60 -8.27
C LEU A 499 -29.93 25.94 -7.57
N ILE A 500 -29.27 25.00 -8.24
CA ILE A 500 -28.04 24.38 -7.71
C ILE A 500 -26.92 25.44 -7.53
N ASN A 501 -26.84 26.40 -8.43
CA ASN A 501 -25.83 27.46 -8.39
C ASN A 501 -26.10 28.54 -7.32
N HIS A 502 -27.23 28.52 -6.62
CA HIS A 502 -27.46 29.34 -5.42
C HIS A 502 -26.50 28.95 -4.29
N VAL A 503 -25.99 27.72 -4.28
CA VAL A 503 -24.90 27.32 -3.41
C VAL A 503 -23.59 27.46 -4.18
N PRO A 504 -22.59 28.22 -3.64
CA PRO A 504 -21.31 28.39 -4.31
C PRO A 504 -20.63 27.04 -4.61
N ASN A 505 -20.45 26.75 -5.87
CA ASN A 505 -19.81 25.55 -6.38
C ASN A 505 -18.84 25.92 -7.52
N SER A 506 -17.96 24.99 -7.89
CA SER A 506 -16.94 25.18 -8.94
C SER A 506 -17.34 24.55 -10.28
N GLY A 507 -18.59 24.10 -10.40
CA GLY A 507 -19.15 23.52 -11.61
C GLY A 507 -20.03 22.29 -11.35
N ILE A 508 -20.87 21.98 -12.34
CA ILE A 508 -21.78 20.84 -12.36
C ILE A 508 -21.42 19.98 -13.56
N ASN A 509 -21.28 18.67 -13.33
CA ASN A 509 -21.06 17.69 -14.40
C ASN A 509 -22.22 16.69 -14.42
N ARG A 510 -22.85 16.49 -15.60
CA ARG A 510 -23.95 15.56 -15.80
C ARG A 510 -23.48 14.37 -16.62
N ASN A 511 -23.72 13.17 -16.12
CA ASN A 511 -23.48 11.94 -16.87
C ASN A 511 -24.71 11.03 -16.73
N GLY A 512 -25.69 11.22 -17.59
CA GLY A 512 -27.00 10.58 -17.48
C GLY A 512 -27.66 10.90 -16.15
N ASN A 513 -28.00 9.89 -15.37
CA ASN A 513 -28.64 10.04 -14.05
C ASN A 513 -27.67 10.43 -12.92
N ASN A 514 -26.35 10.47 -13.18
CA ASN A 514 -25.36 10.84 -12.19
C ASN A 514 -25.01 12.33 -12.33
N ILE A 515 -25.37 13.12 -11.33
CA ILE A 515 -25.10 14.55 -11.23
C ILE A 515 -23.97 14.77 -10.25
N GLN A 516 -22.93 15.48 -10.66
CA GLN A 516 -21.76 15.76 -9.83
C GLN A 516 -21.59 17.27 -9.66
N ILE A 517 -21.64 17.74 -8.42
CA ILE A 517 -21.50 19.16 -8.09
C ILE A 517 -20.18 19.36 -7.34
N ILE A 518 -19.33 20.27 -7.82
CA ILE A 518 -17.98 20.47 -7.31
C ILE A 518 -17.99 21.51 -6.19
N PHE A 519 -17.94 21.06 -4.94
CA PHE A 519 -17.86 21.91 -3.74
C PHE A 519 -16.45 22.05 -3.17
N GLY A 520 -15.46 21.36 -3.76
CA GLY A 520 -14.10 21.33 -3.22
C GLY A 520 -14.06 20.71 -1.83
N MET A 521 -13.22 21.21 -0.95
CA MET A 521 -12.99 20.68 0.40
C MET A 521 -14.22 20.70 1.32
N LYS A 522 -15.26 21.43 0.98
CA LYS A 522 -16.49 21.55 1.78
C LYS A 522 -17.53 20.48 1.43
N VAL A 523 -17.23 19.57 0.52
CA VAL A 523 -18.21 18.60 0.00
C VAL A 523 -18.80 17.69 1.07
N ALA A 524 -18.01 17.25 2.04
CA ALA A 524 -18.48 16.39 3.13
C ALA A 524 -19.51 17.15 4.02
N GLU A 525 -19.21 18.40 4.36
CA GLU A 525 -20.14 19.30 5.06
C GLU A 525 -21.42 19.53 4.26
N MET A 526 -21.28 19.73 2.94
CA MET A 526 -22.41 19.94 2.04
C MET A 526 -23.26 18.69 1.91
N ARG A 527 -22.64 17.49 1.80
CA ARG A 527 -23.35 16.23 1.80
C ARG A 527 -24.20 16.06 3.06
N ASP A 528 -23.57 16.27 4.25
CA ASP A 528 -24.26 16.12 5.52
C ASP A 528 -25.41 17.12 5.67
N LYS A 529 -25.25 18.35 5.16
CA LYS A 529 -26.34 19.34 5.14
C LYS A 529 -27.49 18.94 4.20
N VAL A 530 -27.19 18.42 3.03
CA VAL A 530 -28.20 17.93 2.07
C VAL A 530 -28.90 16.69 2.64
N GLU A 531 -28.16 15.75 3.23
CA GLU A 531 -28.70 14.55 3.87
C GLU A 531 -29.67 14.92 5.01
N ASN A 532 -29.24 15.86 5.89
CA ASN A 532 -30.09 16.39 6.97
C ASN A 532 -31.33 17.16 6.46
N ALA A 533 -31.23 17.87 5.33
CA ALA A 533 -32.38 18.55 4.74
C ALA A 533 -33.41 17.55 4.19
N ILE A 534 -32.93 16.48 3.54
CA ILE A 534 -33.77 15.38 3.05
C ILE A 534 -34.48 14.63 4.19
N GLU A 535 -33.81 14.47 5.35
CA GLU A 535 -34.37 13.79 6.54
C GLU A 535 -35.35 14.67 7.31
N LYS A 536 -35.12 15.97 7.41
CA LYS A 536 -36.01 16.90 8.14
C LYS A 536 -37.36 17.17 7.44
N GLU A 537 -37.48 16.85 6.16
CA GLU A 537 -38.74 16.89 5.42
C GLU A 537 -39.56 15.59 5.58
N GLN A 538 -39.21 14.70 6.51
CA GLN A 538 -40.02 13.59 6.98
C GLN A 538 -40.93 14.04 8.14
#